data_fa54453a165caa6573096b9f8184841c
#
_entry.id   fa54453a165caa6573096b9f8184841c
#
_cell.length_a   1.000
_cell.length_b   1.000
_cell.length_c   1.000
_cell.angle_alpha   90.00
_cell.angle_beta   90.00
_cell.angle_gamma   90.00
#
_symmetry.space_group_name_H-M   'P 1'
#
loop_
_entity.id
_entity.type
_entity.pdbx_description
1 polymer ?
#
loop_
_entity_poly.entity_id
_entity_poly.type
_entity_poly.pdbx_seq_one_letter_code
_entity_poly.pdbx_strand_id
1 'polypeptide(L)'
;PFVANRHTVRAAYDGPAITHREYQTLASLASPHVSELRATPAADLKQHLEFHMSGFEAEMKDFNTAEESRLWFRIGNDEIYSKRDGISLAGNGITGFQKWFIETFFLSHDPKDYYDPDGQKIFMDRYRENLFTAKGQVLFITKTNTVKDWVLCGRDYARYQLAAASLGLVMRPTSQLMQEFASMQPLAQKYNEFVGVKSPAKIQINALIGRADVDFLSPRRPLQDMIRA
;
A
#
# COMPACT_ATOMS: atom_id res chain seq x y z
N PRO A 1 18.44 12.54 6.81
CA PRO A 1 18.66 11.44 7.79
C PRO A 1 17.63 10.33 7.67
N PHE A 2 16.33 10.63 7.36
CA PHE A 2 15.24 9.66 7.43
C PHE A 2 15.01 8.80 6.18
N VAL A 3 15.78 8.97 5.12
CA VAL A 3 15.64 8.18 3.88
C VAL A 3 15.82 6.68 4.13
N ALA A 4 16.81 6.33 4.96
CA ALA A 4 17.07 4.93 5.32
C ALA A 4 15.98 4.32 6.24
N ASN A 5 15.30 5.17 7.02
CA ASN A 5 14.30 4.75 8.00
C ASN A 5 12.87 4.74 7.41
N ARG A 6 12.70 5.21 6.18
CA ARG A 6 11.41 5.24 5.51
C ARG A 6 11.06 3.84 4.96
N HIS A 7 9.99 3.26 5.44
CA HIS A 7 9.51 1.96 5.01
C HIS A 7 8.03 2.01 4.60
N THR A 8 7.67 1.15 3.66
CA THR A 8 6.28 0.75 3.41
C THR A 8 6.04 -0.53 4.19
N VAL A 9 5.12 -0.49 5.14
CA VAL A 9 4.82 -1.64 6.02
C VAL A 9 3.43 -2.18 5.70
N ARG A 10 3.35 -3.48 5.44
CA ARG A 10 2.10 -4.21 5.20
C ARG A 10 1.73 -5.16 6.34
N ALA A 11 2.50 -5.17 7.41
CA ALA A 11 2.17 -5.82 8.66
C ALA A 11 1.05 -5.08 9.40
N ALA A 12 0.54 -5.68 10.47
CA ALA A 12 -0.41 -5.04 11.37
C ALA A 12 0.19 -3.77 11.99
N TYR A 13 -0.65 -2.75 12.15
CA TYR A 13 -0.30 -1.55 12.90
C TYR A 13 -0.61 -1.74 14.39
N ASP A 14 0.20 -1.15 15.23
CA ASP A 14 0.02 -1.12 16.68
C ASP A 14 -0.17 0.32 17.22
N GLY A 15 -0.19 0.46 18.54
CA GLY A 15 -0.26 1.75 19.20
C GLY A 15 -1.58 2.52 19.00
N PRO A 16 -1.63 3.80 19.38
CA PRO A 16 -2.82 4.63 19.32
C PRO A 16 -3.16 5.11 17.92
N ALA A 17 -4.40 5.56 17.72
CA ALA A 17 -4.83 6.27 16.51
C ALA A 17 -3.99 7.55 16.30
N ILE A 18 -3.83 7.91 15.02
CA ILE A 18 -3.12 9.16 14.66
C ILE A 18 -3.98 10.35 15.08
N THR A 19 -3.39 11.22 15.86
CA THR A 19 -4.05 12.42 16.37
C THR A 19 -4.12 13.54 15.33
N HIS A 20 -5.07 14.45 15.49
CA HIS A 20 -5.16 15.64 14.65
C HIS A 20 -3.85 16.45 14.65
N ARG A 21 -3.20 16.58 15.81
CA ARG A 21 -1.91 17.28 15.95
C ARG A 21 -0.79 16.59 15.14
N GLU A 22 -0.76 15.27 15.11
CA GLU A 22 0.22 14.52 14.30
C GLU A 22 -0.01 14.78 12.81
N TYR A 23 -1.26 14.76 12.33
CA TYR A 23 -1.58 15.11 10.95
C TYR A 23 -1.17 16.54 10.58
N GLN A 24 -1.40 17.52 11.45
CA GLN A 24 -0.94 18.90 11.24
C GLN A 24 0.58 19.00 11.17
N THR A 25 1.29 18.31 12.06
CA THR A 25 2.74 18.27 12.08
C THR A 25 3.30 17.64 10.80
N LEU A 26 2.71 16.52 10.36
CA LEU A 26 3.08 15.83 9.12
C LEU A 26 2.87 16.73 7.90
N ALA A 27 1.73 17.40 7.81
CA ALA A 27 1.44 18.32 6.71
C ALA A 27 2.42 19.50 6.68
N SER A 28 2.75 20.06 7.83
CA SER A 28 3.72 21.16 7.96
C SER A 28 5.13 20.72 7.51
N LEU A 29 5.61 19.57 7.98
CA LEU A 29 6.92 19.02 7.64
C LEU A 29 7.01 18.61 6.16
N ALA A 30 5.97 18.01 5.63
CA ALA A 30 5.91 17.58 4.23
C ALA A 30 5.82 18.78 3.28
N SER A 31 5.11 19.85 3.68
CA SER A 31 4.91 21.06 2.86
C SER A 31 4.56 20.71 1.41
N PRO A 32 3.36 20.14 1.14
CA PRO A 32 2.97 19.68 -0.19
C PRO A 32 2.87 20.84 -1.18
N HIS A 33 3.16 20.56 -2.45
CA HIS A 33 3.13 21.59 -3.51
C HIS A 33 1.82 21.63 -4.28
N VAL A 34 1.24 20.46 -4.56
CA VAL A 34 0.04 20.35 -5.41
C VAL A 34 -1.07 19.58 -4.74
N SER A 35 -0.73 18.76 -3.75
CA SER A 35 -1.68 17.87 -3.10
C SER A 35 -2.41 18.59 -1.95
N GLU A 36 -3.74 18.57 -1.98
CA GLU A 36 -4.53 18.70 -0.78
C GLU A 36 -4.33 17.42 0.05
N LEU A 37 -3.89 17.56 1.29
CA LEU A 37 -3.77 16.46 2.24
C LEU A 37 -5.04 16.38 3.08
N ARG A 38 -5.81 15.31 2.91
CA ARG A 38 -7.04 15.08 3.66
C ARG A 38 -6.87 13.89 4.57
N ALA A 39 -6.74 14.14 5.87
CA ALA A 39 -6.77 13.11 6.89
C ALA A 39 -8.21 12.57 7.04
N THR A 40 -8.35 11.26 7.14
CA THR A 40 -9.65 10.63 7.41
C THR A 40 -9.99 10.77 8.90
N PRO A 41 -11.16 11.26 9.25
CA PRO A 41 -11.63 11.27 10.64
C PRO A 41 -11.65 9.84 11.22
N ALA A 42 -11.29 9.68 12.49
CA ALA A 42 -11.23 8.35 13.10
C ALA A 42 -12.58 7.60 13.05
N ALA A 43 -13.69 8.34 13.13
CA ALA A 43 -15.04 7.77 13.03
C ALA A 43 -15.32 7.14 11.67
N ASP A 44 -14.73 7.68 10.59
CA ASP A 44 -14.99 7.28 9.21
C ASP A 44 -13.98 6.23 8.74
N LEU A 45 -12.88 6.03 9.47
CA LEU A 45 -11.77 5.18 9.03
C LEU A 45 -12.24 3.76 8.67
N LYS A 46 -13.11 3.17 9.47
CA LYS A 46 -13.63 1.82 9.20
C LYS A 46 -14.31 1.73 7.83
N GLN A 47 -15.11 2.72 7.45
CA GLN A 47 -15.80 2.72 6.15
C GLN A 47 -14.82 2.88 4.99
N HIS A 48 -13.76 3.68 5.13
CA HIS A 48 -12.68 3.72 4.16
C HIS A 48 -11.98 2.37 4.00
N LEU A 49 -11.72 1.66 5.11
CA LEU A 49 -11.09 0.35 5.08
C LEU A 49 -11.96 -0.71 4.39
N GLU A 50 -13.29 -0.65 4.55
CA GLU A 50 -14.21 -1.52 3.79
C GLU A 50 -14.14 -1.25 2.28
N PHE A 51 -14.05 0.01 1.85
CA PHE A 51 -13.80 0.34 0.45
C PHE A 51 -12.46 -0.22 -0.05
N HIS A 52 -11.39 -0.12 0.74
CA HIS A 52 -10.08 -0.68 0.36
C HIS A 52 -10.12 -2.20 0.27
N MET A 53 -10.82 -2.86 1.20
CA MET A 53 -11.02 -4.30 1.15
C MET A 53 -11.78 -4.71 -0.11
N SER A 54 -12.87 -4.02 -0.42
CA SER A 54 -13.64 -4.27 -1.66
C SER A 54 -12.79 -4.04 -2.92
N GLY A 55 -11.91 -3.03 -2.91
CA GLY A 55 -10.96 -2.78 -4.00
C GLY A 55 -9.95 -3.91 -4.16
N PHE A 56 -9.42 -4.43 -3.07
CA PHE A 56 -8.53 -5.58 -3.12
C PHE A 56 -9.24 -6.86 -3.59
N GLU A 57 -10.47 -7.10 -3.15
CA GLU A 57 -11.28 -8.21 -3.65
C GLU A 57 -11.56 -8.11 -5.16
N ALA A 58 -11.84 -6.91 -5.66
CA ALA A 58 -12.05 -6.68 -7.09
C ALA A 58 -10.77 -6.94 -7.89
N GLU A 59 -9.61 -6.50 -7.39
CA GLU A 59 -8.29 -6.79 -7.99
C GLU A 59 -8.01 -8.29 -8.05
N MET A 60 -8.27 -9.02 -6.97
CA MET A 60 -8.04 -10.47 -6.91
C MET A 60 -9.03 -11.28 -7.77
N LYS A 61 -10.23 -10.77 -8.04
CA LYS A 61 -11.21 -11.41 -8.92
C LYS A 61 -10.97 -11.15 -10.41
N ASP A 62 -10.26 -10.09 -10.74
CA ASP A 62 -9.87 -9.81 -12.14
C ASP A 62 -8.65 -10.67 -12.49
N PHE A 63 -8.83 -11.59 -13.44
CA PHE A 63 -7.78 -12.55 -13.79
C PHE A 63 -6.48 -11.88 -14.22
N ASN A 64 -6.54 -10.79 -14.99
CA ASN A 64 -5.33 -10.14 -15.50
C ASN A 64 -4.51 -9.51 -14.38
N THR A 65 -5.16 -8.85 -13.44
CA THR A 65 -4.49 -8.21 -12.30
C THR A 65 -3.98 -9.24 -11.28
N ALA A 66 -4.75 -10.30 -11.04
CA ALA A 66 -4.34 -11.40 -10.17
C ALA A 66 -3.14 -12.16 -10.76
N GLU A 67 -3.15 -12.44 -12.06
CA GLU A 67 -2.05 -13.13 -12.75
C GLU A 67 -0.78 -12.27 -12.77
N GLU A 68 -0.89 -10.96 -13.00
CA GLU A 68 0.26 -10.06 -12.86
C GLU A 68 0.84 -10.12 -11.46
N SER A 69 0.01 -10.07 -10.42
CA SER A 69 0.45 -10.19 -9.04
C SER A 69 1.15 -11.52 -8.76
N ARG A 70 0.63 -12.64 -9.30
CA ARG A 70 1.26 -13.96 -9.22
C ARG A 70 2.65 -13.97 -9.85
N LEU A 71 2.80 -13.43 -11.05
CA LEU A 71 4.07 -13.39 -11.77
C LEU A 71 5.13 -12.54 -11.05
N TRP A 72 4.70 -11.52 -10.30
CA TRP A 72 5.58 -10.69 -9.48
C TRP A 72 5.83 -11.24 -8.07
N PHE A 73 5.22 -12.37 -7.70
CA PHE A 73 5.45 -12.97 -6.39
C PHE A 73 6.80 -13.69 -6.34
N ARG A 74 7.54 -13.51 -5.25
CA ARG A 74 8.87 -14.10 -5.01
C ARG A 74 8.79 -15.04 -3.82
N ILE A 75 9.21 -16.29 -4.02
CA ILE A 75 9.15 -17.35 -3.03
C ILE A 75 10.57 -17.69 -2.58
N GLY A 76 10.78 -17.71 -1.28
CA GLY A 76 12.08 -18.01 -0.70
C GLY A 76 13.09 -16.86 -0.77
N ASN A 77 14.07 -16.91 0.09
CA ASN A 77 15.10 -15.88 0.19
C ASN A 77 15.98 -15.82 -1.08
N ASP A 78 16.29 -16.96 -1.68
CA ASP A 78 17.14 -17.03 -2.87
C ASP A 78 16.52 -16.25 -4.04
N GLU A 79 15.22 -16.39 -4.26
CA GLU A 79 14.54 -15.64 -5.30
C GLU A 79 14.44 -14.14 -4.96
N ILE A 80 14.09 -13.81 -3.73
CA ILE A 80 13.98 -12.41 -3.26
C ILE A 80 15.31 -11.67 -3.43
N TYR A 81 16.42 -12.26 -3.02
CA TYR A 81 17.73 -11.59 -3.03
C TYR A 81 18.44 -11.68 -4.38
N SER A 82 18.15 -12.66 -5.23
CA SER A 82 18.69 -12.74 -6.58
C SER A 82 17.98 -11.78 -7.54
N LYS A 83 16.64 -11.73 -7.52
CA LYS A 83 15.84 -10.87 -8.41
C LYS A 83 15.76 -9.42 -7.93
N ARG A 84 15.76 -9.21 -6.63
CA ARG A 84 15.71 -7.87 -5.97
C ARG A 84 14.54 -7.02 -6.43
N ASP A 85 13.40 -7.67 -6.68
CA ASP A 85 12.15 -7.07 -7.11
C ASP A 85 10.95 -7.88 -6.59
N GLY A 86 9.74 -7.46 -6.98
CA GLY A 86 8.53 -8.21 -6.76
C GLY A 86 7.94 -8.09 -5.35
N ILE A 87 7.01 -8.99 -5.08
CA ILE A 87 6.23 -9.10 -3.85
C ILE A 87 6.65 -10.39 -3.13
N SER A 88 6.67 -10.40 -1.82
CA SER A 88 7.02 -11.59 -1.03
C SER A 88 6.21 -11.66 0.27
N LEU A 89 6.17 -12.83 0.90
CA LEU A 89 5.57 -12.99 2.22
C LEU A 89 6.22 -12.05 3.24
N ALA A 90 7.55 -11.96 3.23
CA ALA A 90 8.27 -11.07 4.14
C ALA A 90 7.91 -9.60 3.93
N GLY A 91 7.78 -9.16 2.68
CA GLY A 91 7.30 -7.82 2.34
C GLY A 91 5.86 -7.54 2.76
N ASN A 92 5.07 -8.58 2.99
CA ASN A 92 3.70 -8.52 3.50
C ASN A 92 3.60 -8.77 5.03
N GLY A 93 4.73 -8.74 5.74
CA GLY A 93 4.77 -8.88 7.20
C GLY A 93 4.70 -10.32 7.71
N ILE A 94 4.92 -11.32 6.84
CA ILE A 94 5.01 -12.73 7.23
C ILE A 94 6.49 -13.10 7.23
N THR A 95 7.08 -13.26 8.41
CA THR A 95 8.51 -13.52 8.61
C THR A 95 8.76 -14.78 9.46
N GLY A 96 10.02 -15.13 9.66
CA GLY A 96 10.44 -16.21 10.56
C GLY A 96 9.90 -17.58 10.18
N PHE A 97 9.58 -18.38 11.19
CA PHE A 97 9.09 -19.77 11.02
C PHE A 97 7.81 -19.84 10.19
N GLN A 98 6.89 -18.91 10.37
CA GLN A 98 5.63 -18.88 9.62
C GLN A 98 5.87 -18.72 8.12
N LYS A 99 6.78 -17.80 7.72
CA LYS A 99 7.19 -17.63 6.34
C LYS A 99 7.76 -18.93 5.77
N TRP A 100 8.74 -19.53 6.48
CA TRP A 100 9.37 -20.77 6.05
C TRP A 100 8.34 -21.89 5.86
N PHE A 101 7.42 -22.06 6.81
CA PHE A 101 6.39 -23.10 6.75
C PHE A 101 5.45 -22.93 5.54
N ILE A 102 4.97 -21.69 5.31
CA ILE A 102 4.09 -21.41 4.18
C ILE A 102 4.82 -21.60 2.84
N GLU A 103 6.05 -21.11 2.72
CA GLU A 103 6.85 -21.22 1.50
C GLU A 103 7.24 -22.67 1.18
N THR A 104 7.39 -23.51 2.21
CA THR A 104 7.81 -24.90 2.02
C THR A 104 6.65 -25.82 1.64
N PHE A 105 5.45 -25.59 2.17
CA PHE A 105 4.36 -26.55 2.07
C PHE A 105 3.14 -26.06 1.31
N PHE A 106 2.99 -24.76 1.10
CA PHE A 106 1.74 -24.17 0.55
C PHE A 106 1.95 -23.20 -0.61
N LEU A 107 3.17 -22.80 -0.91
CA LEU A 107 3.44 -21.87 -1.98
C LEU A 107 4.36 -22.48 -3.04
N SER A 108 3.93 -22.40 -4.28
CA SER A 108 4.76 -22.66 -5.43
C SER A 108 4.46 -21.64 -6.55
N HIS A 109 5.23 -21.71 -7.65
CA HIS A 109 4.93 -20.92 -8.85
C HIS A 109 3.85 -21.57 -9.74
N ASP A 110 3.32 -22.74 -9.37
CA ASP A 110 2.21 -23.37 -10.08
C ASP A 110 0.95 -22.48 -9.94
N PRO A 111 0.28 -22.11 -11.04
CA PRO A 111 -0.97 -21.40 -10.98
C PRO A 111 -2.04 -22.06 -10.10
N LYS A 112 -2.04 -23.39 -10.02
CA LYS A 112 -3.01 -24.14 -9.21
C LYS A 112 -2.93 -23.79 -7.73
N ASP A 113 -1.71 -23.61 -7.20
CA ASP A 113 -1.51 -23.26 -5.79
C ASP A 113 -1.90 -21.81 -5.52
N TYR A 114 -1.62 -20.90 -6.47
CA TYR A 114 -1.99 -19.49 -6.32
C TYR A 114 -3.50 -19.28 -6.41
N TYR A 115 -4.20 -20.03 -7.27
CA TYR A 115 -5.64 -19.95 -7.48
C TYR A 115 -6.43 -20.94 -6.63
N ASP A 116 -5.79 -21.65 -5.71
CA ASP A 116 -6.50 -22.52 -4.76
C ASP A 116 -7.48 -21.70 -3.91
N PRO A 117 -8.79 -22.03 -3.91
CA PRO A 117 -9.80 -21.23 -3.23
C PRO A 117 -9.57 -21.09 -1.71
N ASP A 118 -9.09 -22.15 -1.06
CA ASP A 118 -8.85 -22.14 0.39
C ASP A 118 -7.62 -21.29 0.72
N GLY A 119 -6.56 -21.41 -0.08
CA GLY A 119 -5.36 -20.57 0.03
C GLY A 119 -5.67 -19.09 -0.20
N GLN A 120 -6.45 -18.77 -1.23
CA GLN A 120 -6.90 -17.41 -1.49
C GLN A 120 -7.76 -16.86 -0.34
N LYS A 121 -8.66 -17.67 0.21
CA LYS A 121 -9.48 -17.25 1.35
C LYS A 121 -8.61 -16.92 2.56
N ILE A 122 -7.66 -17.76 2.92
CA ILE A 122 -6.73 -17.52 4.03
C ILE A 122 -5.94 -16.21 3.81
N PHE A 123 -5.47 -15.99 2.59
CA PHE A 123 -4.74 -14.77 2.23
C PHE A 123 -5.61 -13.51 2.34
N MET A 124 -6.87 -13.58 1.87
CA MET A 124 -7.84 -12.49 1.96
C MET A 124 -8.21 -12.17 3.42
N ASP A 125 -8.47 -13.18 4.22
CA ASP A 125 -8.80 -13.01 5.65
C ASP A 125 -7.62 -12.33 6.38
N ARG A 126 -6.40 -12.78 6.14
CA ARG A 126 -5.21 -12.16 6.72
C ARG A 126 -4.96 -10.73 6.23
N TYR A 127 -5.17 -10.48 4.94
CA TYR A 127 -5.09 -9.11 4.39
C TYR A 127 -6.10 -8.20 5.10
N ARG A 128 -7.34 -8.67 5.29
CA ARG A 128 -8.39 -7.96 6.01
C ARG A 128 -7.98 -7.67 7.46
N GLU A 129 -7.53 -8.69 8.18
CA GLU A 129 -7.06 -8.53 9.55
C GLU A 129 -6.00 -7.43 9.65
N ASN A 130 -4.95 -7.48 8.84
CA ASN A 130 -3.90 -6.47 8.84
C ASN A 130 -4.41 -5.08 8.42
N LEU A 131 -5.28 -5.00 7.41
CA LEU A 131 -5.84 -3.75 6.92
C LEU A 131 -6.61 -3.01 8.02
N PHE A 132 -7.43 -3.73 8.78
CA PHE A 132 -8.28 -3.16 9.83
C PHE A 132 -7.54 -2.78 11.11
N THR A 133 -6.24 -3.04 11.20
CA THR A 133 -5.39 -2.50 12.26
C THR A 133 -4.95 -1.06 12.03
N ALA A 134 -5.22 -0.49 10.86
CA ALA A 134 -4.80 0.87 10.50
C ALA A 134 -5.21 1.90 11.57
N LYS A 135 -4.33 2.83 11.86
CA LYS A 135 -4.51 3.85 12.92
C LYS A 135 -4.89 5.22 12.38
N GLY A 136 -4.81 5.37 11.06
CA GLY A 136 -5.18 6.56 10.33
C GLY A 136 -5.01 6.37 8.83
N GLN A 137 -5.45 7.38 8.08
CA GLN A 137 -5.38 7.42 6.64
C GLN A 137 -5.23 8.86 6.17
N VAL A 138 -4.52 9.06 5.08
CA VAL A 138 -4.40 10.35 4.39
C VAL A 138 -4.61 10.17 2.89
N LEU A 139 -5.44 11.03 2.33
CA LEU A 139 -5.66 11.15 0.88
C LEU A 139 -4.81 12.29 0.34
N PHE A 140 -4.18 12.05 -0.80
CA PHE A 140 -3.47 13.05 -1.59
C PHE A 140 -4.34 13.38 -2.82
N ILE A 141 -4.92 14.56 -2.82
CA ILE A 141 -5.89 14.99 -3.84
C ILE A 141 -5.29 16.12 -4.65
N THR A 142 -5.31 16.00 -5.97
CA THR A 142 -4.91 17.07 -6.89
C THR A 142 -6.13 17.76 -7.46
N LYS A 143 -6.00 19.04 -7.83
CA LYS A 143 -7.10 19.83 -8.44
C LYS A 143 -7.44 19.36 -9.84
N THR A 144 -6.49 18.77 -10.53
CA THR A 144 -6.60 18.23 -11.89
C THR A 144 -5.94 16.87 -11.99
N ASN A 145 -6.04 16.20 -13.14
CA ASN A 145 -5.47 14.87 -13.36
C ASN A 145 -4.52 14.88 -14.57
N THR A 146 -3.45 15.67 -14.49
CA THR A 146 -2.42 15.77 -15.53
C THR A 146 -1.17 14.98 -15.13
N VAL A 147 -0.31 14.65 -16.13
CA VAL A 147 0.99 14.02 -15.87
C VAL A 147 1.83 14.83 -14.88
N LYS A 148 1.75 16.17 -14.96
CA LYS A 148 2.42 17.06 -14.00
C LYS A 148 1.90 16.84 -12.58
N ASP A 149 0.58 16.69 -12.40
CA ASP A 149 -0.02 16.42 -11.10
C ASP A 149 0.44 15.07 -10.54
N TRP A 150 0.55 14.03 -11.38
CA TRP A 150 1.02 12.72 -10.95
C TRP A 150 2.44 12.78 -10.39
N VAL A 151 3.37 13.41 -11.13
CA VAL A 151 4.77 13.54 -10.71
C VAL A 151 4.89 14.37 -9.43
N LEU A 152 4.20 15.50 -9.38
CA LEU A 152 4.28 16.40 -8.22
C LEU A 152 3.60 15.83 -6.99
N CYS A 153 2.48 15.11 -7.15
CA CYS A 153 1.84 14.39 -6.06
C CYS A 153 2.73 13.26 -5.53
N GLY A 154 3.41 12.52 -6.41
CA GLY A 154 4.40 11.52 -6.02
C GLY A 154 5.54 12.11 -5.17
N ARG A 155 5.99 13.32 -5.52
CA ARG A 155 6.97 14.07 -4.71
C ARG A 155 6.41 14.48 -3.35
N ASP A 156 5.18 14.98 -3.30
CA ASP A 156 4.50 15.34 -2.06
C ASP A 156 4.35 14.11 -1.15
N TYR A 157 3.97 12.96 -1.72
CA TYR A 157 3.88 11.70 -1.00
C TYR A 157 5.24 11.27 -0.42
N ALA A 158 6.31 11.34 -1.22
CA ALA A 158 7.65 11.00 -0.73
C ALA A 158 8.09 11.88 0.44
N ARG A 159 7.81 13.18 0.39
CA ARG A 159 8.08 14.13 1.49
C ARG A 159 7.25 13.80 2.73
N TYR A 160 5.99 13.47 2.54
CA TYR A 160 5.11 13.07 3.64
C TYR A 160 5.57 11.77 4.30
N GLN A 161 6.03 10.78 3.52
CA GLN A 161 6.65 9.57 4.06
C GLN A 161 7.91 9.85 4.88
N LEU A 162 8.76 10.79 4.44
CA LEU A 162 9.94 11.20 5.20
C LEU A 162 9.56 11.92 6.50
N ALA A 163 8.53 12.76 6.46
CA ALA A 163 7.96 13.38 7.67
C ALA A 163 7.40 12.31 8.62
N ALA A 164 6.67 11.33 8.12
CA ALA A 164 6.16 10.21 8.92
C ALA A 164 7.31 9.44 9.59
N ALA A 165 8.36 9.10 8.83
CA ALA A 165 9.53 8.41 9.37
C ALA A 165 10.25 9.23 10.47
N SER A 166 10.25 10.56 10.38
CA SER A 166 10.84 11.43 11.41
C SER A 166 10.06 11.43 12.73
N LEU A 167 8.80 11.02 12.69
CA LEU A 167 7.93 10.88 13.86
C LEU A 167 7.76 9.41 14.31
N GLY A 168 8.57 8.49 13.78
CA GLY A 168 8.44 7.05 14.08
C GLY A 168 7.17 6.42 13.52
N LEU A 169 6.58 7.01 12.47
CA LEU A 169 5.40 6.49 11.80
C LEU A 169 5.78 5.80 10.49
N VAL A 170 5.01 4.79 10.15
CA VAL A 170 5.14 4.05 8.88
C VAL A 170 3.87 4.21 8.05
N MET A 171 4.00 4.04 6.73
CA MET A 171 2.88 4.22 5.81
C MET A 171 2.75 3.03 4.86
N ARG A 172 1.51 2.79 4.43
CA ARG A 172 1.16 1.80 3.40
C ARG A 172 0.23 2.45 2.38
N PRO A 173 0.65 2.62 1.11
CA PRO A 173 -0.29 3.01 0.07
C PRO A 173 -1.30 1.88 -0.19
N THR A 174 -2.55 2.26 -0.37
CA THR A 174 -3.66 1.40 -0.78
C THR A 174 -4.19 1.94 -2.10
N SER A 175 -3.66 1.43 -3.20
CA SER A 175 -3.86 2.00 -4.54
C SER A 175 -4.95 1.31 -5.37
N GLN A 176 -5.59 0.26 -4.87
CA GLN A 176 -6.57 -0.52 -5.63
C GLN A 176 -7.68 0.35 -6.24
N LEU A 177 -8.30 1.20 -5.42
CA LEU A 177 -9.38 2.10 -5.85
C LEU A 177 -8.94 3.18 -6.86
N MET A 178 -7.63 3.35 -7.07
CA MET A 178 -7.05 4.31 -8.01
C MET A 178 -6.70 3.66 -9.35
N GLN A 179 -6.80 2.33 -9.46
CA GLN A 179 -6.53 1.59 -10.69
C GLN A 179 -7.62 1.82 -11.73
N GLU A 180 -7.25 1.79 -13.00
CA GLU A 180 -8.11 2.22 -14.10
C GLU A 180 -8.70 1.08 -14.94
N PHE A 181 -8.54 -0.19 -14.52
CA PHE A 181 -9.18 -1.30 -15.23
C PHE A 181 -10.71 -1.30 -15.05
N ALA A 182 -11.43 -1.83 -16.05
CA ALA A 182 -12.87 -1.62 -16.20
C ALA A 182 -13.69 -2.11 -14.99
N SER A 183 -13.34 -3.26 -14.41
CA SER A 183 -14.07 -3.84 -13.27
C SER A 183 -13.91 -3.02 -11.98
N MET A 184 -12.89 -2.17 -11.86
CA MET A 184 -12.68 -1.27 -10.72
C MET A 184 -13.50 0.02 -10.79
N GLN A 185 -13.84 0.50 -12.00
CA GLN A 185 -14.44 1.83 -12.19
C GLN A 185 -15.71 2.08 -11.36
N PRO A 186 -16.68 1.15 -11.26
CA PRO A 186 -17.88 1.39 -10.46
C PRO A 186 -17.58 1.58 -8.97
N LEU A 187 -16.59 0.85 -8.43
CA LEU A 187 -16.19 0.97 -7.03
C LEU A 187 -15.40 2.25 -6.78
N ALA A 188 -14.49 2.61 -7.68
CA ALA A 188 -13.74 3.85 -7.64
C ALA A 188 -14.68 5.08 -7.67
N GLN A 189 -15.73 5.05 -8.50
CA GLN A 189 -16.74 6.10 -8.54
C GLN A 189 -17.47 6.23 -7.20
N LYS A 190 -17.96 5.11 -6.64
CA LYS A 190 -18.63 5.12 -5.33
C LYS A 190 -17.71 5.66 -4.21
N TYR A 191 -16.43 5.32 -4.26
CA TYR A 191 -15.48 5.83 -3.29
C TYR A 191 -15.24 7.35 -3.46
N ASN A 192 -15.11 7.84 -4.68
CA ASN A 192 -14.98 9.27 -4.95
C ASN A 192 -16.23 10.06 -4.49
N GLU A 193 -17.42 9.51 -4.72
CA GLU A 193 -18.68 10.09 -4.23
C GLU A 193 -18.73 10.13 -2.69
N PHE A 194 -18.33 9.02 -2.04
CA PHE A 194 -18.26 8.93 -0.58
C PHE A 194 -17.29 9.95 0.02
N VAL A 195 -16.13 10.14 -0.59
CA VAL A 195 -15.11 11.10 -0.14
C VAL A 195 -15.46 12.55 -0.56
N GLY A 196 -16.40 12.73 -1.48
CA GLY A 196 -16.79 14.04 -2.01
C GLY A 196 -15.76 14.65 -2.98
N VAL A 197 -14.97 13.81 -3.66
CA VAL A 197 -14.02 14.26 -4.69
C VAL A 197 -14.65 14.14 -6.07
N LYS A 198 -14.72 15.26 -6.79
CA LYS A 198 -15.38 15.35 -8.12
C LYS A 198 -14.38 15.82 -9.16
N SER A 199 -14.52 15.32 -10.39
CA SER A 199 -13.77 15.81 -11.55
C SER A 199 -13.87 17.35 -11.65
N PRO A 200 -12.78 18.04 -12.00
CA PRO A 200 -11.49 17.55 -12.46
C PRO A 200 -10.51 17.12 -11.34
N ALA A 201 -10.86 17.26 -10.05
CA ALA A 201 -10.03 16.81 -8.97
C ALA A 201 -9.93 15.27 -8.94
N LYS A 202 -8.78 14.74 -8.50
CA LYS A 202 -8.48 13.31 -8.46
C LYS A 202 -7.80 12.94 -7.15
N ILE A 203 -8.23 11.85 -6.54
CA ILE A 203 -7.44 11.18 -5.50
C ILE A 203 -6.31 10.46 -6.21
N GLN A 204 -5.08 10.91 -6.03
CA GLN A 204 -3.90 10.33 -6.65
C GLN A 204 -3.31 9.20 -5.81
N ILE A 205 -3.29 9.39 -4.49
CA ILE A 205 -2.72 8.43 -3.56
C ILE A 205 -3.61 8.38 -2.33
N ASN A 206 -3.78 7.18 -1.83
CA ASN A 206 -4.42 6.86 -0.59
C ASN A 206 -3.42 6.07 0.26
N ALA A 207 -3.16 6.49 1.48
CA ALA A 207 -2.17 5.84 2.32
C ALA A 207 -2.66 5.68 3.75
N LEU A 208 -2.58 4.46 4.24
CA LEU A 208 -2.72 4.16 5.66
C LEU A 208 -1.47 4.61 6.40
N ILE A 209 -1.62 4.98 7.66
CA ILE A 209 -0.55 5.46 8.51
C ILE A 209 -0.74 4.94 9.93
N GLY A 210 0.35 4.66 10.60
CA GLY A 210 0.36 4.15 11.97
C GLY A 210 1.77 3.86 12.46
N ARG A 211 1.86 3.10 13.54
CA ARG A 211 3.11 2.55 14.06
C ARG A 211 3.12 1.06 13.77
N ALA A 212 4.26 0.53 13.38
CA ALA A 212 4.49 -0.91 13.24
C ALA A 212 5.99 -1.17 13.23
N ASP A 213 6.36 -2.36 13.66
CA ASP A 213 7.74 -2.82 13.54
C ASP A 213 8.08 -3.14 12.08
N VAL A 214 9.35 -3.01 11.75
CA VAL A 214 9.89 -3.28 10.41
C VAL A 214 10.82 -4.48 10.49
N ASP A 215 10.27 -5.66 10.22
CA ASP A 215 11.02 -6.93 10.31
C ASP A 215 11.74 -7.33 9.02
N PHE A 216 11.46 -6.63 7.92
CA PHE A 216 12.01 -6.97 6.61
C PHE A 216 12.42 -5.73 5.82
N LEU A 217 13.69 -5.74 5.39
CA LEU A 217 14.23 -4.74 4.47
C LEU A 217 14.25 -5.31 3.05
N SER A 218 13.39 -4.79 2.18
CA SER A 218 13.36 -5.21 0.78
C SER A 218 14.71 -4.93 0.11
N PRO A 219 15.30 -5.92 -0.59
CA PRO A 219 16.53 -5.72 -1.33
C PRO A 219 16.35 -4.65 -2.42
N ARG A 220 17.44 -4.02 -2.81
CA ARG A 220 17.46 -3.00 -3.88
C ARG A 220 18.33 -3.48 -5.01
N ARG A 221 17.93 -3.18 -6.24
CA ARG A 221 18.78 -3.38 -7.41
C ARG A 221 19.99 -2.46 -7.31
N PRO A 222 21.18 -2.90 -7.74
CA PRO A 222 22.35 -2.06 -7.87
C PRO A 222 22.09 -0.88 -8.80
N LEU A 223 22.72 0.25 -8.57
CA LEU A 223 22.52 1.46 -9.37
C LEU A 223 22.82 1.24 -10.86
N GLN A 224 23.86 0.47 -11.16
CA GLN A 224 24.23 0.12 -12.54
C GLN A 224 23.12 -0.61 -13.30
N ASP A 225 22.27 -1.38 -12.63
CA ASP A 225 21.17 -2.09 -13.26
C ASP A 225 19.97 -1.15 -13.59
N MET A 226 19.98 0.05 -13.03
CA MET A 226 18.93 1.06 -13.19
C MET A 226 19.29 2.14 -14.20
N ILE A 227 20.56 2.28 -14.53
CA ILE A 227 21.06 3.26 -15.51
C ILE A 227 21.15 2.56 -16.86
N ARG A 228 20.36 3.01 -17.82
CA ARG A 228 20.54 2.64 -19.22
C ARG A 228 21.64 3.51 -19.80
N ALA A 229 22.65 2.85 -20.39
CA ALA A 229 23.68 3.54 -21.17
C ALA A 229 23.07 4.17 -22.43
#